data_e5864a3215620063969d80916d9d9182
#
_entry.id   e5864a3215620063969d80916d9d9182
#
_cell.length_a   1.000
_cell.length_b   1.000
_cell.length_c   1.000
_cell.angle_alpha   90.00
_cell.angle_beta   90.00
_cell.angle_gamma   90.00
#
_symmetry.space_group_name_H-M   'P 1'
#
loop_
_entity.id
_entity.type
_entity.pdbx_description
1 polymer ?
#
loop_
_entity_poly.entity_id
_entity_poly.type
_entity_poly.pdbx_seq_one_letter_code
_entity_poly.pdbx_strand_id
1 'polypeptide(L)'
;MLLLVDLDNTLVDRAAAFNAWARSFVGTLGGSAADADWLIDADKDGYEPRDSLVRAIGQRFEAAPDSGEIRQRLLFEHVPLMTLDDNVTAALGNARESGWKIGVVTNGATEQQMLKVRTLGLESLVDAVIVSEAAGVKKPDPEIFRLAASRLGSTGGMGWMVGDHPTADILGGQRVGLKTAWVSRGASWPEHIDAPDHVALTAAEAINAVVGARQA
;
A
#
# COMPACT_ATOMS: atom_id res chain seq x y z
N MET A 1 12.02 -12.06 -14.45
CA MET A 1 11.95 -12.16 -12.96
C MET A 1 10.70 -11.44 -12.46
N LEU A 2 10.18 -11.80 -11.29
CA LEU A 2 8.95 -11.27 -10.73
C LEU A 2 9.26 -10.27 -9.61
N LEU A 3 8.71 -9.06 -9.70
CA LEU A 3 8.72 -8.04 -8.65
C LEU A 3 7.27 -7.73 -8.27
N LEU A 4 6.85 -8.14 -7.10
CA LEU A 4 5.58 -7.74 -6.51
C LEU A 4 5.83 -6.59 -5.55
N VAL A 5 4.99 -5.56 -5.62
CA VAL A 5 5.13 -4.35 -4.78
C VAL A 5 3.79 -4.00 -4.18
N ASP A 6 3.75 -3.63 -2.91
CA ASP A 6 2.57 -3.04 -2.31
C ASP A 6 2.35 -1.60 -2.77
N LEU A 7 1.15 -1.06 -2.60
CA LEU A 7 0.79 0.28 -3.03
C LEU A 7 0.90 1.30 -1.89
N ASP A 8 0.02 1.16 -0.89
CA ASP A 8 -0.15 2.16 0.17
C ASP A 8 1.02 2.13 1.15
N ASN A 9 1.60 3.30 1.45
CA ASN A 9 2.77 3.43 2.31
C ASN A 9 4.05 2.72 1.80
N THR A 10 3.98 2.18 0.59
CA THR A 10 5.11 1.60 -0.14
C THR A 10 5.40 2.43 -1.38
N LEU A 11 4.68 2.24 -2.49
CA LEU A 11 4.87 3.07 -3.70
C LEU A 11 4.44 4.51 -3.50
N VAL A 12 3.44 4.74 -2.64
CA VAL A 12 2.86 6.06 -2.36
C VAL A 12 2.74 6.31 -0.86
N ASP A 13 2.98 7.53 -0.42
CA ASP A 13 2.81 7.93 0.97
C ASP A 13 1.32 8.22 1.27
N ARG A 14 0.57 7.12 1.50
CA ARG A 14 -0.84 7.21 1.86
C ARG A 14 -1.01 7.92 3.20
N ALA A 15 -0.12 7.70 4.17
CA ALA A 15 -0.22 8.28 5.49
C ALA A 15 -0.17 9.82 5.42
N ALA A 16 0.76 10.39 4.67
CA ALA A 16 0.84 11.85 4.50
C ALA A 16 -0.42 12.42 3.85
N ALA A 17 -0.93 11.79 2.78
CA ALA A 17 -2.15 12.22 2.11
C ALA A 17 -3.38 12.12 3.02
N PHE A 18 -3.51 11.02 3.77
CA PHE A 18 -4.61 10.85 4.74
C PHE A 18 -4.53 11.87 5.88
N ASN A 19 -3.34 12.13 6.41
CA ASN A 19 -3.14 13.13 7.46
C ASN A 19 -3.55 14.54 7.00
N ALA A 20 -3.15 14.94 5.78
CA ALA A 20 -3.55 16.22 5.22
C ALA A 20 -5.07 16.33 5.04
N TRP A 21 -5.68 15.27 4.50
CA TRP A 21 -7.13 15.19 4.35
C TRP A 21 -7.86 15.21 5.69
N ALA A 22 -7.43 14.41 6.67
CA ALA A 22 -8.08 14.30 7.98
C ALA A 22 -8.14 15.65 8.71
N ARG A 23 -7.06 16.43 8.65
CA ARG A 23 -7.02 17.79 9.22
C ARG A 23 -8.04 18.72 8.56
N SER A 24 -8.14 18.68 7.24
CA SER A 24 -9.13 19.46 6.49
C SER A 24 -10.55 19.00 6.79
N PHE A 25 -10.81 17.69 6.73
CA PHE A 25 -12.12 17.09 6.95
C PHE A 25 -12.65 17.39 8.37
N VAL A 26 -11.84 17.17 9.40
CA VAL A 26 -12.21 17.46 10.79
C VAL A 26 -12.49 18.96 10.98
N GLY A 27 -11.72 19.83 10.33
CA GLY A 27 -12.01 21.28 10.33
C GLY A 27 -13.39 21.62 9.78
N THR A 28 -13.86 20.92 8.73
CA THR A 28 -15.23 21.11 8.19
C THR A 28 -16.33 20.69 9.18
N LEU A 29 -16.01 19.80 10.12
CA LEU A 29 -16.92 19.33 11.16
C LEU A 29 -16.86 20.20 12.43
N GLY A 30 -16.07 21.29 12.42
CA GLY A 30 -15.85 22.14 13.59
C GLY A 30 -14.96 21.52 14.66
N GLY A 31 -14.23 20.45 14.33
CA GLY A 31 -13.30 19.77 15.22
C GLY A 31 -11.98 20.50 15.38
N SER A 32 -11.25 20.14 16.43
CA SER A 32 -9.93 20.69 16.78
C SER A 32 -8.76 19.90 16.11
N ALA A 33 -7.54 20.40 16.29
CA ALA A 33 -6.33 19.66 15.88
C ALA A 33 -6.22 18.30 16.61
N ALA A 34 -6.60 18.24 17.88
CA ALA A 34 -6.62 16.97 18.64
C ALA A 34 -7.64 15.96 18.10
N ASP A 35 -8.76 16.43 17.53
CA ASP A 35 -9.72 15.56 16.86
C ASP A 35 -9.18 15.04 15.53
N ALA A 36 -8.38 15.82 14.82
CA ALA A 36 -7.69 15.35 13.61
C ALA A 36 -6.64 14.30 13.95
N ASP A 37 -5.84 14.53 14.98
CA ASP A 37 -4.85 13.54 15.45
C ASP A 37 -5.54 12.23 15.87
N TRP A 38 -6.67 12.33 16.59
CA TRP A 38 -7.49 11.16 16.91
C TRP A 38 -7.95 10.39 15.65
N LEU A 39 -8.41 11.08 14.60
CA LEU A 39 -8.86 10.43 13.36
C LEU A 39 -7.71 9.72 12.65
N ILE A 40 -6.52 10.35 12.63
CA ILE A 40 -5.30 9.77 12.07
C ILE A 40 -4.92 8.49 12.81
N ASP A 41 -4.88 8.53 14.13
CA ASP A 41 -4.58 7.36 14.96
C ASP A 41 -5.62 6.25 14.81
N ALA A 42 -6.92 6.62 14.73
CA ALA A 42 -8.01 5.67 14.56
C ALA A 42 -8.01 4.98 13.20
N ASP A 43 -7.46 5.59 12.15
CA ASP A 43 -7.34 4.99 10.82
C ASP A 43 -6.31 3.84 10.79
N LYS A 44 -5.33 3.84 11.70
CA LYS A 44 -4.28 2.82 11.78
C LYS A 44 -3.61 2.56 10.44
N ASP A 45 -3.18 3.61 9.76
CA ASP A 45 -2.57 3.52 8.42
C ASP A 45 -3.44 2.78 7.36
N GLY A 46 -4.78 2.87 7.51
CA GLY A 46 -5.72 2.24 6.60
C GLY A 46 -6.19 0.85 7.02
N TYR A 47 -5.70 0.32 8.13
CA TYR A 47 -6.02 -1.02 8.61
C TYR A 47 -7.29 -1.10 9.46
N GLU A 48 -7.79 0.04 10.00
CA GLU A 48 -9.08 0.05 10.70
C GLU A 48 -10.22 -0.24 9.72
N PRO A 49 -11.14 -1.18 10.05
CA PRO A 49 -12.32 -1.44 9.22
C PRO A 49 -13.11 -0.17 8.97
N ARG A 50 -13.41 0.13 7.70
CA ARG A 50 -14.09 1.38 7.30
C ARG A 50 -15.41 1.61 8.03
N ASP A 51 -16.18 0.55 8.29
CA ASP A 51 -17.45 0.64 9.02
C ASP A 51 -17.25 1.06 10.48
N SER A 52 -16.17 0.63 11.12
CA SER A 52 -15.81 1.02 12.46
C SER A 52 -15.46 2.51 12.52
N LEU A 53 -14.63 2.96 11.56
CA LEU A 53 -14.20 4.35 11.49
C LEU A 53 -15.36 5.29 11.15
N VAL A 54 -16.25 4.91 10.22
CA VAL A 54 -17.48 5.66 9.90
C VAL A 54 -18.36 5.85 11.14
N ARG A 55 -18.58 4.77 11.91
CA ARG A 55 -19.36 4.85 13.15
C ARG A 55 -18.70 5.76 14.19
N ALA A 56 -17.39 5.64 14.36
CA ALA A 56 -16.63 6.42 15.33
C ALA A 56 -16.67 7.93 15.00
N ILE A 57 -16.57 8.30 13.73
CA ILE A 57 -16.71 9.69 13.26
C ILE A 57 -18.12 10.21 13.55
N GLY A 58 -19.18 9.46 13.17
CA GLY A 58 -20.55 9.87 13.38
C GLY A 58 -20.93 10.00 14.86
N GLN A 59 -20.27 9.24 15.76
CA GLN A 59 -20.47 9.37 17.21
C GLN A 59 -19.71 10.54 17.82
N ARG A 60 -18.57 10.92 17.23
CA ARG A 60 -17.69 11.96 17.77
C ARG A 60 -18.11 13.37 17.35
N PHE A 61 -18.61 13.54 16.15
CA PHE A 61 -18.93 14.86 15.61
C PHE A 61 -20.43 15.01 15.36
N GLU A 62 -21.06 15.96 16.05
CA GLU A 62 -22.49 16.26 15.86
C GLU A 62 -22.79 16.76 14.43
N ALA A 63 -21.83 17.48 13.83
CA ALA A 63 -21.92 17.97 12.45
C ALA A 63 -21.51 16.94 11.39
N ALA A 64 -21.27 15.68 11.77
CA ALA A 64 -20.90 14.64 10.82
C ALA A 64 -22.04 14.40 9.80
N PRO A 65 -21.73 14.24 8.50
CA PRO A 65 -22.72 13.85 7.51
C PRO A 65 -23.21 12.42 7.74
N ASP A 66 -24.09 11.93 6.89
CA ASP A 66 -24.54 10.55 6.99
C ASP A 66 -23.40 9.52 6.75
N SER A 67 -23.63 8.29 7.19
CA SER A 67 -22.62 7.24 7.14
C SER A 67 -22.14 6.91 5.71
N GLY A 68 -22.99 7.08 4.70
CA GLY A 68 -22.63 6.87 3.29
C GLY A 68 -21.66 7.95 2.81
N GLU A 69 -21.94 9.21 3.13
CA GLU A 69 -21.06 10.32 2.80
C GLU A 69 -19.72 10.24 3.53
N ILE A 70 -19.73 9.94 4.85
CA ILE A 70 -18.47 9.72 5.60
C ILE A 70 -17.62 8.63 4.90
N ARG A 71 -18.24 7.51 4.51
CA ARG A 71 -17.54 6.42 3.83
C ARG A 71 -16.93 6.89 2.50
N GLN A 72 -17.68 7.61 1.67
CA GLN A 72 -17.20 8.14 0.40
C GLN A 72 -15.99 9.06 0.61
N ARG A 73 -16.09 9.99 1.56
CA ARG A 73 -14.98 10.89 1.89
C ARG A 73 -13.73 10.15 2.37
N LEU A 74 -13.89 9.16 3.29
CA LEU A 74 -12.80 8.31 3.77
C LEU A 74 -12.11 7.52 2.65
N LEU A 75 -12.86 7.07 1.65
CA LEU A 75 -12.31 6.27 0.57
C LEU A 75 -11.61 7.13 -0.49
N PHE A 76 -12.12 8.30 -0.82
CA PHE A 76 -11.74 8.96 -2.06
C PHE A 76 -11.09 10.34 -1.92
N GLU A 77 -11.43 11.13 -0.89
CA GLU A 77 -10.99 12.53 -0.84
C GLU A 77 -9.49 12.73 -0.58
N HIS A 78 -8.82 11.75 0.02
CA HIS A 78 -7.37 11.81 0.21
C HIS A 78 -6.58 11.37 -1.04
N VAL A 79 -7.21 10.69 -2.01
CA VAL A 79 -6.51 10.18 -3.20
C VAL A 79 -5.90 11.31 -4.06
N PRO A 80 -6.57 12.43 -4.33
CA PRO A 80 -5.97 13.53 -5.07
C PRO A 80 -4.78 14.21 -4.37
N LEU A 81 -4.59 13.95 -3.08
CA LEU A 81 -3.47 14.50 -2.30
C LEU A 81 -2.23 13.59 -2.34
N MET A 82 -2.35 12.40 -2.92
CA MET A 82 -1.22 11.49 -3.10
C MET A 82 -0.32 11.95 -4.24
N THR A 83 0.97 11.70 -4.07
CA THR A 83 1.98 11.93 -5.11
C THR A 83 2.81 10.67 -5.29
N LEU A 84 3.28 10.43 -6.50
CA LEU A 84 4.28 9.41 -6.79
C LEU A 84 5.65 10.08 -6.80
N ASP A 85 6.59 9.57 -6.00
CA ASP A 85 7.96 10.07 -5.93
C ASP A 85 8.71 9.76 -7.24
N ASP A 86 9.46 10.74 -7.76
CA ASP A 86 10.25 10.59 -8.99
C ASP A 86 11.30 9.47 -8.86
N ASN A 87 11.86 9.25 -7.65
CA ASN A 87 12.78 8.14 -7.41
C ASN A 87 12.09 6.78 -7.49
N VAL A 88 10.83 6.66 -7.05
CA VAL A 88 10.02 5.44 -7.23
C VAL A 88 9.74 5.20 -8.71
N THR A 89 9.35 6.25 -9.44
CA THR A 89 9.14 6.19 -10.89
C THR A 89 10.38 5.71 -11.62
N ALA A 90 11.55 6.29 -11.29
CA ALA A 90 12.83 5.88 -11.88
C ALA A 90 13.21 4.43 -11.52
N ALA A 91 13.00 4.01 -10.27
CA ALA A 91 13.31 2.65 -9.83
C ALA A 91 12.43 1.59 -10.54
N LEU A 92 11.12 1.87 -10.71
CA LEU A 92 10.22 1.01 -11.50
C LEU A 92 10.63 0.96 -12.98
N GLY A 93 11.02 2.10 -13.56
CA GLY A 93 11.56 2.18 -14.93
C GLY A 93 12.78 1.30 -15.10
N ASN A 94 13.78 1.44 -14.23
CA ASN A 94 15.01 0.63 -14.24
C ASN A 94 14.72 -0.87 -14.09
N ALA A 95 13.77 -1.24 -13.25
CA ALA A 95 13.34 -2.62 -13.10
C ALA A 95 12.76 -3.18 -14.41
N ARG A 96 11.89 -2.43 -15.08
CA ARG A 96 11.32 -2.82 -16.39
C ARG A 96 12.38 -2.96 -17.47
N GLU A 97 13.29 -2.01 -17.60
CA GLU A 97 14.42 -2.04 -18.54
C GLU A 97 15.33 -3.24 -18.28
N SER A 98 15.47 -3.65 -17.01
CA SER A 98 16.20 -4.85 -16.61
C SER A 98 15.41 -6.16 -16.83
N GLY A 99 14.21 -6.10 -17.43
CA GLY A 99 13.38 -7.26 -17.79
C GLY A 99 12.60 -7.86 -16.62
N TRP A 100 12.36 -7.09 -15.56
CA TRP A 100 11.45 -7.51 -14.50
C TRP A 100 9.99 -7.37 -14.94
N LYS A 101 9.15 -8.32 -14.51
CA LYS A 101 7.71 -8.21 -14.55
C LYS A 101 7.23 -7.65 -13.22
N ILE A 102 6.52 -6.52 -13.25
CA ILE A 102 6.16 -5.76 -12.06
C ILE A 102 4.65 -5.88 -11.83
N GLY A 103 4.27 -6.35 -10.65
CA GLY A 103 2.87 -6.39 -10.20
C GLY A 103 2.65 -5.62 -8.91
N VAL A 104 1.62 -4.80 -8.88
CA VAL A 104 1.11 -4.23 -7.63
C VAL A 104 0.16 -5.24 -6.98
N VAL A 105 0.39 -5.53 -5.68
CA VAL A 105 -0.51 -6.39 -4.88
C VAL A 105 -0.95 -5.61 -3.66
N THR A 106 -2.20 -5.19 -3.62
CA THR A 106 -2.71 -4.26 -2.61
C THR A 106 -4.00 -4.74 -1.94
N ASN A 107 -4.11 -4.54 -0.64
CA ASN A 107 -5.34 -4.76 0.12
C ASN A 107 -6.23 -3.51 0.04
N GLY A 108 -7.53 -3.69 -0.22
CA GLY A 108 -8.49 -2.59 -0.23
C GLY A 108 -9.65 -2.81 -1.19
N ALA A 109 -10.51 -1.80 -1.28
CA ALA A 109 -11.62 -1.75 -2.22
C ALA A 109 -11.10 -1.49 -3.64
N THR A 110 -11.64 -2.22 -4.60
CA THR A 110 -11.18 -2.19 -5.99
C THR A 110 -11.28 -0.78 -6.59
N GLU A 111 -12.40 -0.12 -6.39
CA GLU A 111 -12.62 1.22 -6.91
C GLU A 111 -11.57 2.21 -6.39
N GLN A 112 -11.30 2.19 -5.07
CA GLN A 112 -10.34 3.08 -4.43
C GLN A 112 -8.91 2.81 -4.93
N GLN A 113 -8.47 1.54 -4.91
CA GLN A 113 -7.10 1.21 -5.30
C GLN A 113 -6.85 1.49 -6.79
N MET A 114 -7.82 1.19 -7.65
CA MET A 114 -7.72 1.52 -9.07
C MET A 114 -7.77 3.03 -9.34
N LEU A 115 -8.50 3.81 -8.53
CA LEU A 115 -8.45 5.27 -8.61
C LEU A 115 -7.04 5.78 -8.29
N LYS A 116 -6.39 5.29 -7.22
CA LYS A 116 -4.99 5.64 -6.88
C LYS A 116 -4.05 5.32 -8.05
N VAL A 117 -4.14 4.11 -8.57
CA VAL A 117 -3.29 3.65 -9.69
C VAL A 117 -3.41 4.57 -10.91
N ARG A 118 -4.64 4.95 -11.28
CA ARG A 118 -4.90 5.87 -12.40
C ARG A 118 -4.41 7.30 -12.12
N THR A 119 -4.78 7.84 -10.94
CA THR A 119 -4.40 9.22 -10.56
C THR A 119 -2.90 9.43 -10.56
N LEU A 120 -2.15 8.40 -10.19
CA LEU A 120 -0.69 8.43 -10.06
C LEU A 120 0.05 7.94 -11.32
N GLY A 121 -0.68 7.56 -12.38
CA GLY A 121 -0.09 7.09 -13.63
C GLY A 121 0.64 5.75 -13.53
N LEU A 122 0.41 4.98 -12.46
CA LEU A 122 1.08 3.70 -12.23
C LEU A 122 0.75 2.64 -13.28
N GLU A 123 -0.37 2.76 -13.99
CA GLU A 123 -0.76 1.83 -15.07
C GLU A 123 0.32 1.73 -16.17
N SER A 124 1.07 2.80 -16.40
CA SER A 124 2.16 2.81 -17.39
C SER A 124 3.46 2.21 -16.86
N LEU A 125 3.60 2.07 -15.55
CA LEU A 125 4.84 1.65 -14.89
C LEU A 125 4.84 0.17 -14.46
N VAL A 126 3.66 -0.48 -14.40
CA VAL A 126 3.52 -1.86 -13.93
C VAL A 126 2.81 -2.74 -14.94
N ASP A 127 3.04 -4.05 -14.90
CA ASP A 127 2.44 -5.01 -15.85
C ASP A 127 1.07 -5.53 -15.36
N ALA A 128 0.79 -5.49 -14.05
CA ALA A 128 -0.51 -5.90 -13.49
C ALA A 128 -0.77 -5.23 -12.14
N VAL A 129 -2.07 -5.10 -11.81
CA VAL A 129 -2.54 -4.67 -10.48
C VAL A 129 -3.51 -5.73 -9.95
N ILE A 130 -3.24 -6.21 -8.75
CA ILE A 130 -4.04 -7.20 -8.05
C ILE A 130 -4.58 -6.56 -6.77
N VAL A 131 -5.90 -6.35 -6.74
CA VAL A 131 -6.60 -5.77 -5.60
C VAL A 131 -7.35 -6.86 -4.85
N SER A 132 -7.21 -6.89 -3.53
CA SER A 132 -7.74 -7.96 -2.68
C SER A 132 -9.27 -8.17 -2.81
N GLU A 133 -10.04 -7.10 -2.93
CA GLU A 133 -11.49 -7.22 -3.10
C GLU A 133 -11.84 -7.92 -4.42
N ALA A 134 -11.25 -7.50 -5.54
CA ALA A 134 -11.47 -8.15 -6.85
C ALA A 134 -10.91 -9.58 -6.90
N ALA A 135 -9.86 -9.86 -6.13
CA ALA A 135 -9.27 -11.19 -6.04
C ALA A 135 -10.08 -12.14 -5.12
N GLY A 136 -10.95 -11.60 -4.26
CA GLY A 136 -11.68 -12.37 -3.24
C GLY A 136 -10.79 -12.87 -2.10
N VAL A 137 -9.52 -12.47 -2.05
CA VAL A 137 -8.52 -12.89 -1.08
C VAL A 137 -7.55 -11.75 -0.82
N LYS A 138 -7.05 -11.61 0.44
CA LYS A 138 -6.17 -10.50 0.84
C LYS A 138 -4.84 -10.97 1.42
N LYS A 139 -3.79 -10.15 1.29
CA LYS A 139 -2.53 -10.37 2.00
C LYS A 139 -2.78 -10.47 3.52
N PRO A 140 -2.15 -11.40 4.24
CA PRO A 140 -1.03 -12.27 3.88
C PRO A 140 -1.43 -13.66 3.34
N ASP A 141 -2.64 -13.85 2.81
CA ASP A 141 -3.02 -15.16 2.24
C ASP A 141 -2.13 -15.47 1.04
N PRO A 142 -1.50 -16.67 0.98
CA PRO A 142 -0.65 -17.09 -0.12
C PRO A 142 -1.29 -17.01 -1.52
N GLU A 143 -2.61 -17.14 -1.60
CA GLU A 143 -3.31 -17.22 -2.88
C GLU A 143 -3.25 -15.90 -3.65
N ILE A 144 -3.26 -14.73 -2.99
CA ILE A 144 -3.16 -13.46 -3.70
C ILE A 144 -1.81 -13.29 -4.40
N PHE A 145 -0.71 -13.79 -3.79
CA PHE A 145 0.62 -13.74 -4.38
C PHE A 145 0.74 -14.72 -5.56
N ARG A 146 0.14 -15.93 -5.45
CA ARG A 146 0.09 -16.90 -6.56
C ARG A 146 -0.72 -16.36 -7.74
N LEU A 147 -1.85 -15.73 -7.47
CA LEU A 147 -2.66 -15.05 -8.50
C LEU A 147 -1.85 -13.95 -9.20
N ALA A 148 -1.11 -13.14 -8.45
CA ALA A 148 -0.25 -12.10 -8.99
C ALA A 148 0.85 -12.71 -9.89
N ALA A 149 1.54 -13.72 -9.42
CA ALA A 149 2.58 -14.42 -10.19
C ALA A 149 2.02 -15.03 -11.47
N SER A 150 0.86 -15.70 -11.40
CA SER A 150 0.18 -16.27 -12.56
C SER A 150 -0.20 -15.22 -13.60
N ARG A 151 -0.75 -14.08 -13.18
CA ARG A 151 -1.10 -12.96 -14.09
C ARG A 151 0.10 -12.38 -14.81
N LEU A 152 1.27 -12.46 -14.20
CA LEU A 152 2.55 -11.98 -14.76
C LEU A 152 3.32 -13.06 -15.52
N GLY A 153 2.70 -14.26 -15.72
CA GLY A 153 3.31 -15.35 -16.44
C GLY A 153 4.48 -16.03 -15.71
N SER A 154 4.56 -15.86 -14.37
CA SER A 154 5.56 -16.51 -13.52
C SER A 154 4.99 -17.80 -12.94
N THR A 155 5.71 -18.90 -13.08
CA THR A 155 5.24 -20.23 -12.64
C THR A 155 5.82 -20.70 -11.30
N GLY A 156 6.41 -19.80 -10.52
CA GLY A 156 6.79 -20.13 -9.14
C GLY A 156 8.12 -19.55 -8.65
N GLY A 157 8.15 -19.25 -7.38
CA GLY A 157 9.27 -19.21 -6.44
C GLY A 157 10.41 -18.21 -6.64
N MET A 158 10.64 -17.70 -7.82
CA MET A 158 11.74 -16.76 -8.07
C MET A 158 11.21 -15.34 -8.27
N GLY A 159 11.25 -14.56 -7.23
CA GLY A 159 10.81 -13.16 -7.26
C GLY A 159 10.94 -12.51 -5.92
N TRP A 160 10.51 -11.27 -5.86
CA TRP A 160 10.54 -10.47 -4.65
C TRP A 160 9.16 -9.88 -4.34
N MET A 161 8.88 -9.74 -3.06
CA MET A 161 7.81 -8.88 -2.54
C MET A 161 8.46 -7.68 -1.83
N VAL A 162 8.09 -6.49 -2.25
CA VAL A 162 8.49 -5.21 -1.63
C VAL A 162 7.27 -4.61 -0.97
N GLY A 163 7.33 -4.31 0.32
CA GLY A 163 6.21 -3.70 1.05
C GLY A 163 6.59 -3.18 2.42
N ASP A 164 5.71 -2.39 3.03
CA ASP A 164 5.94 -1.77 4.33
C ASP A 164 5.39 -2.61 5.50
N HIS A 165 4.43 -3.50 5.24
CA HIS A 165 3.75 -4.21 6.31
C HIS A 165 4.39 -5.58 6.63
N PRO A 166 4.95 -5.76 7.87
CA PRO A 166 5.67 -6.98 8.23
C PRO A 166 4.88 -8.28 8.02
N THR A 167 3.59 -8.29 8.34
CA THR A 167 2.76 -9.50 8.21
C THR A 167 2.15 -9.62 6.82
N ALA A 168 1.51 -8.55 6.31
CA ALA A 168 0.79 -8.63 5.04
C ALA A 168 1.74 -8.90 3.86
N ASP A 169 2.84 -8.17 3.79
CA ASP A 169 3.77 -8.20 2.66
C ASP A 169 4.89 -9.21 2.88
N ILE A 170 5.63 -9.03 3.98
CA ILE A 170 6.87 -9.78 4.19
C ILE A 170 6.55 -11.24 4.54
N LEU A 171 5.83 -11.48 5.63
CA LEU A 171 5.44 -12.85 5.99
C LEU A 171 4.59 -13.50 4.90
N GLY A 172 3.68 -12.73 4.24
CA GLY A 172 2.88 -13.21 3.13
C GLY A 172 3.72 -13.66 1.94
N GLY A 173 4.72 -12.87 1.54
CA GLY A 173 5.66 -13.18 0.46
C GLY A 173 6.54 -14.38 0.78
N GLN A 174 7.07 -14.47 2.01
CA GLN A 174 7.89 -15.59 2.47
C GLN A 174 7.13 -16.92 2.40
N ARG A 175 5.83 -16.94 2.75
CA ARG A 175 4.97 -18.13 2.69
C ARG A 175 4.80 -18.73 1.29
N VAL A 176 5.08 -17.97 0.25
CA VAL A 176 5.05 -18.45 -1.14
C VAL A 176 6.45 -18.59 -1.77
N GLY A 177 7.51 -18.47 -0.95
CA GLY A 177 8.89 -18.64 -1.38
C GLY A 177 9.47 -17.42 -2.12
N LEU A 178 8.84 -16.24 -2.03
CA LEU A 178 9.43 -15.00 -2.53
C LEU A 178 10.50 -14.51 -1.55
N LYS A 179 11.56 -13.93 -2.08
CA LYS A 179 12.41 -13.04 -1.30
C LYS A 179 11.65 -11.77 -0.95
N THR A 180 12.04 -11.13 0.14
CA THR A 180 11.29 -10.01 0.68
C THR A 180 12.17 -8.81 0.97
N ALA A 181 11.70 -7.62 0.61
CA ALA A 181 12.34 -6.36 0.96
C ALA A 181 11.33 -5.49 1.73
N TRP A 182 11.67 -5.19 2.96
CA TRP A 182 10.84 -4.37 3.83
C TRP A 182 11.17 -2.89 3.71
N VAL A 183 10.14 -2.09 3.42
CA VAL A 183 10.20 -0.63 3.42
C VAL A 183 9.89 -0.15 4.85
N SER A 184 10.93 0.16 5.61
CA SER A 184 10.81 0.43 7.05
C SER A 184 10.12 1.76 7.38
N ARG A 185 10.22 2.75 6.50
CA ARG A 185 9.73 4.11 6.75
C ARG A 185 10.24 4.69 8.10
N GLY A 186 11.38 4.20 8.57
CA GLY A 186 11.97 4.56 9.85
C GLY A 186 11.48 3.77 11.08
N ALA A 187 10.58 2.79 10.88
CA ALA A 187 10.15 1.89 11.94
C ALA A 187 11.19 0.80 12.25
N SER A 188 11.11 0.23 13.45
CA SER A 188 11.90 -0.95 13.82
C SER A 188 11.18 -2.24 13.44
N TRP A 189 11.95 -3.26 13.04
CA TRP A 189 11.39 -4.57 12.72
C TRP A 189 10.80 -5.25 13.95
N PRO A 190 9.59 -5.88 13.85
CA PRO A 190 9.02 -6.65 14.95
C PRO A 190 9.80 -7.94 15.20
N GLU A 191 10.39 -8.10 16.39
CA GLU A 191 11.25 -9.24 16.74
C GLU A 191 10.59 -10.63 16.66
N HIS A 192 9.25 -10.69 16.69
CA HIS A 192 8.49 -11.93 16.67
C HIS A 192 8.11 -12.41 15.25
N ILE A 193 8.56 -11.72 14.21
CA ILE A 193 8.34 -12.08 12.80
C ILE A 193 9.70 -12.39 12.16
N ASP A 194 9.76 -13.43 11.32
CA ASP A 194 10.97 -13.78 10.59
C ASP A 194 11.47 -12.59 9.76
N ALA A 195 12.78 -12.33 9.84
CA ALA A 195 13.37 -11.16 9.21
C ALA A 195 13.19 -11.18 7.67
N PRO A 196 13.03 -10.00 7.04
CA PRO A 196 13.06 -9.89 5.59
C PRO A 196 14.47 -10.16 5.04
N ASP A 197 14.58 -10.52 3.75
CA ASP A 197 15.89 -10.67 3.09
C ASP A 197 16.62 -9.32 2.93
N HIS A 198 15.88 -8.22 2.84
CA HIS A 198 16.42 -6.88 2.73
C HIS A 198 15.57 -5.87 3.52
N VAL A 199 16.22 -4.82 4.02
CA VAL A 199 15.56 -3.67 4.67
C VAL A 199 16.03 -2.39 3.97
N ALA A 200 15.08 -1.54 3.63
CA ALA A 200 15.34 -0.22 3.07
C ALA A 200 14.48 0.85 3.75
N LEU A 201 14.87 2.09 3.68
CA LEU A 201 14.07 3.19 4.22
C LEU A 201 12.90 3.53 3.31
N THR A 202 13.12 3.47 1.99
CA THR A 202 12.17 3.85 0.95
C THR A 202 11.93 2.72 -0.07
N ALA A 203 10.80 2.78 -0.79
CA ALA A 203 10.53 1.83 -1.86
C ALA A 203 11.54 1.92 -3.01
N ALA A 204 12.00 3.12 -3.35
CA ALA A 204 13.00 3.31 -4.39
C ALA A 204 14.31 2.59 -4.04
N GLU A 205 14.79 2.72 -2.79
CA GLU A 205 15.97 2.00 -2.29
C GLU A 205 15.75 0.48 -2.34
N ALA A 206 14.60 0.00 -1.86
CA ALA A 206 14.26 -1.42 -1.87
C ALA A 206 14.25 -2.00 -3.30
N ILE A 207 13.56 -1.34 -4.24
CA ILE A 207 13.46 -1.77 -5.64
C ILE A 207 14.85 -1.79 -6.30
N ASN A 208 15.65 -0.72 -6.12
CA ASN A 208 17.00 -0.64 -6.68
C ASN A 208 17.92 -1.74 -6.12
N ALA A 209 17.86 -2.02 -4.81
CA ALA A 209 18.62 -3.11 -4.20
C ALA A 209 18.22 -4.48 -4.78
N VAL A 210 16.92 -4.74 -4.95
CA VAL A 210 16.38 -5.97 -5.56
C VAL A 210 16.84 -6.13 -7.00
N VAL A 211 16.81 -5.06 -7.79
CA VAL A 211 17.26 -5.08 -9.20
C VAL A 211 18.76 -5.28 -9.29
N GLY A 212 19.54 -4.62 -8.41
CA GLY A 212 20.99 -4.72 -8.36
C GLY A 212 21.50 -6.09 -7.91
N ALA A 213 20.82 -6.77 -7.02
CA ALA A 213 21.17 -8.10 -6.52
C ALA A 213 21.19 -9.19 -7.62
N ARG A 214 20.64 -8.92 -8.81
CA ARG A 214 20.69 -9.80 -10.00
C ARG A 214 22.00 -9.68 -10.76
N GLN A 215 22.70 -8.56 -10.62
CA GLN A 215 23.89 -8.27 -11.43
C GLN A 215 25.18 -8.79 -10.79
N ALA A 216 25.10 -9.28 -9.57
CA ALA A 216 26.20 -9.88 -8.81
C ALA A 216 26.08 -11.40 -8.77
#